data_44d280248e68c77749f4b50e8db7bd7a
#
_entry.id   44d280248e68c77749f4b50e8db7bd7a
#
_cell.length_a   1.000
_cell.length_b   1.000
_cell.length_c   1.000
_cell.angle_alpha   90.00
_cell.angle_beta   90.00
_cell.angle_gamma   90.00
#
_symmetry.space_group_name_H-M   'P 1'
#
loop_
_entity.id
_entity.type
_entity.pdbx_description
1 polymer ?
#
loop_
_entity_poly.entity_id
_entity_poly.type
_entity_poly.pdbx_seq_one_letter_code
_entity_poly.pdbx_strand_id
1 'polypeptide(L)'
;MALKKKPVTGMKDILPKEMEIRNYVMNMIRETYGKFGFSAIETPCVEHIENLSSKQGGENEKLIFKILKRGEKLKLDTAECEADLVDSGLRYDLTVPLSRYYSNNAGQLPTPFKALQMGNVWRADRPQRGRFRQFMQCDIDILGEPTYLAEIELVMATTTLLGKLDFHNFTIRINDRKILKAMAQYSGFPEDSFDTVFIILDKMDKIGLEGVAEELEKEGFSKDSIDTYLGMFKEITTDIEGVRYCKEKLSDVLDPKVAEDLETIIAAVDSVKNANFKISFDPTLVRGMSYYTGPIFEIAMDEFGGSVGGGGRYDEMIGKFTGQNTSACGFSIGFERIVMLLLERGYEIPTNAAKKAYLIEKNMPADKLLPILKQAEEERKNGVQVNISIMKKNKKFQKEQMTAEGYTEFVEFFNK
;
A
#
# COMPACT_ATOMS: atom_id res chain seq x y z
N MET A 1 -0.63 34.29 20.59
CA MET A 1 -0.50 32.81 20.72
C MET A 1 0.71 32.35 19.94
N ALA A 2 1.63 31.56 20.52
CA ALA A 2 2.78 31.04 19.79
C ALA A 2 2.32 29.98 18.78
N LEU A 3 2.88 30.01 17.55
CA LEU A 3 2.61 29.02 16.52
C LEU A 3 3.17 27.63 16.93
N LYS A 4 2.42 26.59 16.63
CA LYS A 4 2.87 25.20 16.85
C LYS A 4 3.92 24.83 15.81
N LYS A 5 5.09 24.34 16.25
CA LYS A 5 6.19 23.91 15.36
C LYS A 5 6.11 22.45 14.92
N LYS A 6 5.39 21.61 15.68
CA LYS A 6 5.24 20.16 15.37
C LYS A 6 4.09 19.96 14.38
N PRO A 7 4.24 19.00 13.45
CA PRO A 7 3.14 18.58 12.59
C PRO A 7 1.94 18.09 13.39
N VAL A 8 0.81 17.92 12.71
CA VAL A 8 -0.39 17.28 13.29
C VAL A 8 -0.05 15.86 13.74
N THR A 9 -0.65 15.43 14.84
CA THR A 9 -0.41 14.10 15.43
C THR A 9 -0.61 13.00 14.38
N GLY A 10 0.38 12.12 14.27
CA GLY A 10 0.39 11.02 13.31
C GLY A 10 0.83 11.40 11.90
N MET A 11 1.22 12.66 11.67
CA MET A 11 1.85 13.13 10.44
C MET A 11 3.31 13.52 10.73
N LYS A 12 4.17 13.51 9.72
CA LYS A 12 5.58 13.87 9.87
C LYS A 12 6.09 14.69 8.69
N ASP A 13 7.10 15.51 8.94
CA ASP A 13 7.91 16.13 7.90
C ASP A 13 8.92 15.10 7.37
N ILE A 14 9.12 15.06 6.06
CA ILE A 14 10.09 14.18 5.42
C ILE A 14 11.37 14.96 5.16
N LEU A 15 12.46 14.54 5.79
CA LEU A 15 13.77 15.18 5.63
C LEU A 15 14.44 14.74 4.31
N PRO A 16 15.42 15.52 3.79
CA PRO A 16 16.03 15.29 2.47
C PRO A 16 16.56 13.87 2.25
N LYS A 17 17.27 13.30 3.23
CA LYS A 17 17.81 11.94 3.13
C LYS A 17 16.70 10.87 2.97
N GLU A 18 15.64 10.98 3.75
CA GLU A 18 14.48 10.09 3.60
C GLU A 18 13.79 10.32 2.24
N MET A 19 13.68 11.60 1.82
CA MET A 19 13.06 11.94 0.54
C MET A 19 13.85 11.39 -0.66
N GLU A 20 15.18 11.28 -0.59
CA GLU A 20 15.97 10.60 -1.63
C GLU A 20 15.58 9.13 -1.78
N ILE A 21 15.49 8.38 -0.67
CA ILE A 21 15.04 6.97 -0.68
C ILE A 21 13.61 6.87 -1.22
N ARG A 22 12.70 7.75 -0.77
CA ARG A 22 11.32 7.78 -1.27
C ARG A 22 11.25 7.98 -2.78
N ASN A 23 12.00 8.95 -3.30
CA ASN A 23 12.06 9.22 -4.75
C ASN A 23 12.64 8.03 -5.52
N TYR A 24 13.68 7.39 -5.02
CA TYR A 24 14.25 6.18 -5.61
C TYR A 24 13.22 5.06 -5.69
N VAL A 25 12.52 4.77 -4.58
CA VAL A 25 11.46 3.76 -4.55
C VAL A 25 10.32 4.11 -5.50
N MET A 26 9.86 5.36 -5.52
CA MET A 26 8.81 5.82 -6.44
C MET A 26 9.20 5.65 -7.90
N ASN A 27 10.45 5.95 -8.26
CA ASN A 27 10.95 5.77 -9.62
C ASN A 27 11.05 4.29 -9.99
N MET A 28 11.52 3.44 -9.06
CA MET A 28 11.58 1.99 -9.25
C MET A 28 10.18 1.39 -9.46
N ILE A 29 9.17 1.89 -8.72
CA ILE A 29 7.76 1.52 -8.89
C ILE A 29 7.29 1.86 -10.31
N ARG A 30 7.46 3.11 -10.75
CA ARG A 30 7.04 3.55 -12.09
C ARG A 30 7.71 2.73 -13.20
N GLU A 31 9.02 2.54 -13.09
CA GLU A 31 9.78 1.77 -14.08
C GLU A 31 9.35 0.30 -14.10
N THR A 32 9.20 -0.31 -12.93
CA THR A 32 8.87 -1.74 -12.86
C THR A 32 7.46 -2.00 -13.32
N TYR A 33 6.47 -1.30 -12.77
CA TYR A 33 5.07 -1.50 -13.13
C TYR A 33 4.77 -1.05 -14.56
N GLY A 34 5.48 -0.04 -15.09
CA GLY A 34 5.41 0.35 -16.49
C GLY A 34 5.79 -0.79 -17.44
N LYS A 35 6.77 -1.65 -17.08
CA LYS A 35 7.15 -2.83 -17.85
C LYS A 35 6.08 -3.94 -17.86
N PHE A 36 5.17 -3.94 -16.89
CA PHE A 36 3.98 -4.80 -16.85
C PHE A 36 2.76 -4.17 -17.54
N GLY A 37 2.92 -3.01 -18.17
CA GLY A 37 1.86 -2.31 -18.91
C GLY A 37 0.93 -1.48 -18.03
N PHE A 38 1.27 -1.20 -16.77
CA PHE A 38 0.48 -0.31 -15.93
C PHE A 38 0.69 1.15 -16.34
N SER A 39 -0.42 1.86 -16.54
CA SER A 39 -0.46 3.27 -16.89
C SER A 39 -0.70 4.12 -15.64
N ALA A 40 0.15 5.13 -15.45
CA ALA A 40 0.01 6.04 -14.32
C ALA A 40 -1.22 6.94 -14.49
N ILE A 41 -2.02 7.05 -13.43
CA ILE A 41 -3.15 7.97 -13.32
C ILE A 41 -3.07 8.73 -12.01
N GLU A 42 -3.83 9.82 -11.93
CA GLU A 42 -4.00 10.60 -10.71
C GLU A 42 -5.47 10.92 -10.49
N THR A 43 -5.91 10.84 -9.25
CA THR A 43 -7.25 11.21 -8.80
C THR A 43 -7.17 12.28 -7.71
N PRO A 44 -8.20 13.14 -7.55
CA PRO A 44 -8.21 14.15 -6.49
C PRO A 44 -8.01 13.56 -5.09
N CYS A 45 -7.35 14.31 -4.22
CA CYS A 45 -7.19 13.94 -2.81
C CYS A 45 -8.48 14.10 -1.99
N VAL A 46 -9.41 14.91 -2.49
CA VAL A 46 -10.73 15.15 -1.88
C VAL A 46 -11.76 14.37 -2.68
N GLU A 47 -12.59 13.60 -1.99
CA GLU A 47 -13.66 12.80 -2.58
C GLU A 47 -15.00 13.14 -1.90
N HIS A 48 -16.11 12.87 -2.58
CA HIS A 48 -17.44 13.00 -2.01
C HIS A 48 -17.60 12.10 -0.80
N ILE A 49 -18.22 12.62 0.27
CA ILE A 49 -18.38 11.87 1.52
C ILE A 49 -19.20 10.60 1.32
N GLU A 50 -20.21 10.64 0.45
CA GLU A 50 -21.06 9.51 0.10
C GLU A 50 -20.25 8.35 -0.51
N ASN A 51 -19.25 8.67 -1.35
CA ASN A 51 -18.34 7.66 -1.93
C ASN A 51 -17.45 7.03 -0.87
N LEU A 52 -16.96 7.82 0.07
CA LEU A 52 -16.08 7.36 1.14
C LEU A 52 -16.83 6.53 2.18
N SER A 53 -18.06 6.91 2.54
CA SER A 53 -18.87 6.26 3.58
C SER A 53 -19.56 5.00 3.11
N SER A 54 -19.94 4.91 1.83
CA SER A 54 -20.86 3.89 1.28
C SER A 54 -20.38 2.45 1.37
N LYS A 55 -19.14 2.19 1.85
CA LYS A 55 -18.50 0.88 1.70
C LYS A 55 -17.63 0.40 2.85
N GLN A 56 -17.36 1.27 3.81
CA GLN A 56 -16.32 0.98 4.79
C GLN A 56 -16.85 0.20 6.01
N GLY A 57 -18.18 0.03 6.15
CA GLY A 57 -18.79 -0.64 7.30
C GLY A 57 -18.35 -0.01 8.64
N GLY A 58 -19.22 0.74 9.28
CA GLY A 58 -19.16 1.28 10.64
C GLY A 58 -17.83 1.75 11.24
N GLU A 59 -16.85 0.88 11.36
CA GLU A 59 -15.55 1.17 12.01
C GLU A 59 -14.62 2.04 11.14
N ASN A 60 -14.50 1.75 9.85
CA ASN A 60 -13.61 2.49 8.95
C ASN A 60 -14.12 3.90 8.65
N GLU A 61 -15.43 4.13 8.70
CA GLU A 61 -16.01 5.44 8.51
C GLU A 61 -15.55 6.45 9.57
N LYS A 62 -15.31 5.99 10.80
CA LYS A 62 -14.76 6.81 11.90
C LYS A 62 -13.32 7.29 11.63
N LEU A 63 -12.63 6.66 10.68
CA LEU A 63 -11.25 6.98 10.33
C LEU A 63 -11.12 8.00 9.19
N ILE A 64 -12.23 8.41 8.56
CA ILE A 64 -12.24 9.39 7.48
C ILE A 64 -12.00 10.79 8.02
N PHE A 65 -11.05 11.52 7.43
CA PHE A 65 -10.89 12.96 7.67
C PHE A 65 -11.93 13.71 6.86
N LYS A 66 -13.02 14.12 7.52
CA LYS A 66 -14.15 14.83 6.93
C LYS A 66 -13.84 16.30 6.74
N ILE A 67 -14.36 16.90 5.67
CA ILE A 67 -14.18 18.31 5.31
C ILE A 67 -15.54 19.00 5.44
N LEU A 68 -15.57 20.09 6.19
CA LEU A 68 -16.78 20.90 6.37
C LEU A 68 -17.18 21.60 5.06
N LYS A 69 -18.47 21.71 4.83
CA LYS A 69 -19.07 22.59 3.81
C LYS A 69 -18.52 24.00 3.92
N ARG A 70 -18.59 24.79 2.86
CA ARG A 70 -18.07 26.16 2.82
C ARG A 70 -19.15 27.19 2.50
N GLY A 71 -18.93 28.43 2.98
CA GLY A 71 -19.78 29.57 2.70
C GLY A 71 -21.22 29.34 3.17
N GLU A 72 -22.19 29.69 2.36
CA GLU A 72 -23.62 29.60 2.66
C GLU A 72 -24.14 28.18 2.89
N LYS A 73 -23.41 27.16 2.45
CA LYS A 73 -23.73 25.75 2.67
C LYS A 73 -23.42 25.29 4.10
N LEU A 74 -22.53 25.98 4.82
CA LEU A 74 -22.16 25.66 6.20
C LEU A 74 -23.13 26.35 7.17
N LYS A 75 -24.13 25.62 7.60
CA LYS A 75 -25.19 26.12 8.50
C LYS A 75 -25.01 25.52 9.89
N LEU A 76 -24.13 26.12 10.69
CA LEU A 76 -23.83 25.62 12.05
C LEU A 76 -25.05 25.72 13.00
N ASP A 77 -25.89 26.75 12.79
CA ASP A 77 -27.02 27.05 13.69
C ASP A 77 -28.21 26.09 13.52
N THR A 78 -28.28 25.39 12.38
CA THR A 78 -29.41 24.51 12.03
C THR A 78 -29.00 23.05 11.83
N ALA A 79 -27.71 22.71 12.00
CA ALA A 79 -27.22 21.36 11.85
C ALA A 79 -27.66 20.49 13.04
N GLU A 80 -28.31 19.36 12.76
CA GLU A 80 -28.74 18.39 13.76
C GLU A 80 -27.73 17.23 13.89
N CYS A 81 -26.97 16.97 12.81
CA CYS A 81 -25.96 15.91 12.80
C CYS A 81 -24.73 16.28 11.97
N GLU A 82 -23.69 15.46 12.02
CA GLU A 82 -22.45 15.68 11.28
C GLU A 82 -22.66 15.72 9.76
N ALA A 83 -23.58 14.91 9.22
CA ALA A 83 -23.88 14.85 7.79
C ALA A 83 -24.41 16.19 7.25
N ASP A 84 -25.04 17.03 8.09
CA ASP A 84 -25.49 18.35 7.68
C ASP A 84 -24.34 19.33 7.43
N LEU A 85 -23.19 19.07 8.04
CA LEU A 85 -21.99 19.93 8.01
C LEU A 85 -20.94 19.50 6.99
N VAL A 86 -20.99 18.27 6.48
CA VAL A 86 -19.94 17.65 5.67
C VAL A 86 -20.48 17.30 4.29
N ASP A 87 -19.69 17.49 3.23
CA ASP A 87 -19.98 17.06 1.86
C ASP A 87 -18.83 16.35 1.17
N SER A 88 -17.66 16.35 1.80
CA SER A 88 -16.44 15.77 1.24
C SER A 88 -15.50 15.30 2.35
N GLY A 89 -14.47 14.55 1.97
CA GLY A 89 -13.42 14.10 2.87
C GLY A 89 -12.10 13.90 2.15
N LEU A 90 -11.02 13.72 2.91
CA LEU A 90 -9.76 13.27 2.36
C LEU A 90 -9.88 11.78 2.02
N ARG A 91 -9.40 11.38 0.85
CA ARG A 91 -9.45 9.99 0.40
C ARG A 91 -8.77 9.06 1.41
N TYR A 92 -9.49 8.00 1.78
CA TYR A 92 -9.04 6.99 2.74
C TYR A 92 -8.13 5.95 2.10
N ASP A 93 -8.36 5.66 0.82
CA ASP A 93 -7.58 4.78 -0.06
C ASP A 93 -7.55 5.34 -1.49
N LEU A 94 -6.91 4.61 -2.41
CA LEU A 94 -6.92 4.94 -3.83
C LEU A 94 -7.97 4.13 -4.63
N THR A 95 -8.56 3.09 -4.05
CA THR A 95 -9.50 2.18 -4.72
C THR A 95 -10.87 2.84 -4.96
N VAL A 96 -11.40 3.59 -3.98
CA VAL A 96 -12.67 4.33 -4.15
C VAL A 96 -12.54 5.41 -5.23
N PRO A 97 -11.54 6.29 -5.21
CA PRO A 97 -11.30 7.25 -6.29
C PRO A 97 -11.08 6.59 -7.67
N LEU A 98 -10.39 5.44 -7.73
CA LEU A 98 -10.20 4.67 -8.96
C LEU A 98 -11.54 4.17 -9.52
N SER A 99 -12.41 3.64 -8.67
CA SER A 99 -13.72 3.12 -9.07
C SER A 99 -14.57 4.23 -9.69
N ARG A 100 -14.59 5.43 -9.09
CA ARG A 100 -15.23 6.62 -9.65
C ARG A 100 -14.56 7.08 -10.96
N TYR A 101 -13.22 7.11 -10.99
CA TYR A 101 -12.44 7.47 -12.18
C TYR A 101 -12.77 6.54 -13.35
N TYR A 102 -12.74 5.23 -13.13
CA TYR A 102 -13.05 4.24 -14.17
C TYR A 102 -14.49 4.36 -14.64
N SER A 103 -15.46 4.52 -13.75
CA SER A 103 -16.87 4.67 -14.13
C SER A 103 -17.12 5.88 -15.04
N ASN A 104 -16.40 6.98 -14.84
CA ASN A 104 -16.52 8.18 -15.67
C ASN A 104 -15.77 8.08 -17.00
N ASN A 105 -14.76 7.23 -17.12
CA ASN A 105 -13.82 7.25 -18.25
C ASN A 105 -13.74 5.90 -19.00
N ALA A 106 -14.50 4.87 -18.60
CA ALA A 106 -14.40 3.51 -19.15
C ALA A 106 -14.43 3.47 -20.69
N GLY A 107 -15.23 4.30 -21.33
CA GLY A 107 -15.32 4.38 -22.80
C GLY A 107 -14.06 4.93 -23.50
N GLN A 108 -13.10 5.49 -22.75
CA GLN A 108 -11.83 6.01 -23.25
C GLN A 108 -10.62 5.18 -22.83
N LEU A 109 -10.84 4.18 -21.95
CA LEU A 109 -9.79 3.35 -21.40
C LEU A 109 -9.72 2.00 -22.13
N PRO A 110 -8.53 1.38 -22.23
CA PRO A 110 -8.42 0.04 -22.77
C PRO A 110 -9.12 -1.00 -21.87
N THR A 111 -9.42 -2.17 -22.42
CA THR A 111 -9.91 -3.32 -21.67
C THR A 111 -9.02 -4.53 -21.94
N PRO A 112 -8.37 -5.14 -20.93
CA PRO A 112 -8.35 -4.69 -19.54
C PRO A 112 -7.57 -3.37 -19.35
N PHE A 113 -7.97 -2.59 -18.36
CA PHE A 113 -7.25 -1.38 -17.96
C PHE A 113 -6.32 -1.68 -16.77
N LYS A 114 -5.03 -1.47 -16.97
CA LYS A 114 -3.99 -1.63 -15.94
C LYS A 114 -3.60 -0.25 -15.40
N ALA A 115 -4.05 0.07 -14.21
CA ALA A 115 -3.84 1.37 -13.55
C ALA A 115 -2.69 1.31 -12.54
N LEU A 116 -1.84 2.34 -12.52
CA LEU A 116 -0.90 2.63 -11.44
C LEU A 116 -1.31 3.96 -10.79
N GLN A 117 -1.58 3.95 -9.50
CA GLN A 117 -1.80 5.15 -8.70
C GLN A 117 -0.76 5.27 -7.59
N MET A 118 -0.21 6.46 -7.44
CA MET A 118 0.69 6.79 -6.35
C MET A 118 0.24 8.10 -5.72
N GLY A 119 -0.11 8.08 -4.45
CA GLY A 119 -0.59 9.29 -3.81
C GLY A 119 -0.82 9.15 -2.31
N ASN A 120 -0.87 10.30 -1.63
CA ASN A 120 -1.18 10.33 -0.22
C ASN A 120 -2.64 9.96 0.04
N VAL A 121 -2.84 9.23 1.13
CA VAL A 121 -4.14 8.91 1.71
C VAL A 121 -4.12 9.25 3.20
N TRP A 122 -5.31 9.37 3.79
CA TRP A 122 -5.45 9.85 5.17
C TRP A 122 -6.38 8.94 5.96
N ARG A 123 -5.88 8.45 7.11
CA ARG A 123 -6.65 7.61 8.04
C ARG A 123 -6.44 8.10 9.46
N ALA A 124 -7.50 8.32 10.20
CA ALA A 124 -7.42 8.76 11.60
C ALA A 124 -6.99 7.65 12.58
N ASP A 125 -6.27 6.65 12.09
CA ASP A 125 -5.71 5.54 12.86
C ASP A 125 -4.86 6.02 14.06
N ARG A 126 -4.72 5.15 15.06
CA ARG A 126 -3.74 5.36 16.13
C ARG A 126 -2.32 5.20 15.55
N PRO A 127 -1.46 6.23 15.65
CA PRO A 127 -0.10 6.16 15.13
C PRO A 127 0.73 5.08 15.82
N GLN A 128 1.49 4.32 15.04
CA GLN A 128 2.44 3.30 15.52
C GLN A 128 3.55 3.09 14.47
N ARG A 129 4.53 2.24 14.76
CA ARG A 129 5.63 1.94 13.82
C ARG A 129 5.09 1.53 12.45
N GLY A 130 5.49 2.25 11.39
CA GLY A 130 5.04 2.03 10.02
C GLY A 130 3.55 2.33 9.75
N ARG A 131 2.83 3.00 10.68
CA ARG A 131 1.44 3.44 10.50
C ARG A 131 1.30 4.91 10.86
N PHE A 132 0.99 5.71 9.85
CA PHE A 132 0.81 7.15 9.93
C PHE A 132 -0.62 7.53 9.58
N ARG A 133 -1.04 8.74 9.96
CA ARG A 133 -2.35 9.30 9.57
C ARG A 133 -2.37 9.87 8.16
N GLN A 134 -1.22 10.30 7.65
CA GLN A 134 -0.97 10.61 6.25
C GLN A 134 0.17 9.71 5.78
N PHE A 135 -0.05 8.97 4.71
CA PHE A 135 0.94 8.06 4.14
C PHE A 135 0.70 7.87 2.64
N MET A 136 1.72 7.44 1.93
CA MET A 136 1.62 7.15 0.51
C MET A 136 1.14 5.72 0.28
N GLN A 137 0.13 5.58 -0.58
CA GLN A 137 -0.19 4.31 -1.24
C GLN A 137 0.41 4.29 -2.64
N CYS A 138 0.81 3.10 -3.07
CA CYS A 138 1.30 2.82 -4.41
C CYS A 138 0.58 1.55 -4.88
N ASP A 139 -0.53 1.76 -5.58
CA ASP A 139 -1.49 0.73 -5.93
C ASP A 139 -1.40 0.43 -7.42
N ILE A 140 -1.46 -0.84 -7.76
CA ILE A 140 -1.69 -1.33 -9.12
C ILE A 140 -3.00 -2.10 -9.16
N ASP A 141 -3.81 -1.82 -10.18
CA ASP A 141 -5.14 -2.41 -10.35
C ASP A 141 -5.35 -2.82 -11.80
N ILE A 142 -6.02 -3.95 -12.00
CA ILE A 142 -6.44 -4.45 -13.30
C ILE A 142 -7.96 -4.52 -13.32
N LEU A 143 -8.57 -3.75 -14.22
CA LEU A 143 -10.01 -3.64 -14.37
C LEU A 143 -10.46 -4.21 -15.73
N GLY A 144 -11.48 -5.05 -15.71
CA GLY A 144 -12.01 -5.68 -16.92
C GLY A 144 -11.35 -7.02 -17.30
N GLU A 145 -10.52 -7.62 -16.42
CA GLU A 145 -9.98 -8.96 -16.57
C GLU A 145 -10.69 -9.95 -15.62
N PRO A 146 -11.57 -10.81 -16.12
CA PRO A 146 -12.37 -11.71 -15.28
C PRO A 146 -11.63 -12.97 -14.83
N THR A 147 -10.49 -13.29 -15.44
CA THR A 147 -9.74 -14.51 -15.15
C THR A 147 -8.66 -14.30 -14.09
N TYR A 148 -8.06 -15.39 -13.64
CA TYR A 148 -6.93 -15.38 -12.69
C TYR A 148 -5.64 -14.73 -13.23
N LEU A 149 -5.60 -14.32 -14.50
CA LEU A 149 -4.45 -13.61 -15.07
C LEU A 149 -4.21 -12.28 -14.35
N ALA A 150 -5.27 -11.61 -13.87
CA ALA A 150 -5.12 -10.38 -13.10
C ALA A 150 -4.30 -10.62 -11.83
N GLU A 151 -4.62 -11.67 -11.08
CA GLU A 151 -3.93 -12.05 -9.86
C GLU A 151 -2.46 -12.38 -10.11
N ILE A 152 -2.19 -13.21 -11.13
CA ILE A 152 -0.81 -13.59 -11.51
C ILE A 152 0.01 -12.35 -11.86
N GLU A 153 -0.49 -11.48 -12.71
CA GLU A 153 0.18 -10.26 -13.15
C GLU A 153 0.49 -9.31 -11.98
N LEU A 154 -0.48 -9.12 -11.06
CA LEU A 154 -0.31 -8.26 -9.89
C LEU A 154 0.76 -8.80 -8.93
N VAL A 155 0.73 -10.10 -8.65
CA VAL A 155 1.72 -10.75 -7.79
C VAL A 155 3.11 -10.69 -8.42
N MET A 156 3.22 -10.99 -9.73
CA MET A 156 4.48 -10.94 -10.46
C MET A 156 5.07 -9.52 -10.50
N ALA A 157 4.26 -8.51 -10.79
CA ALA A 157 4.71 -7.12 -10.82
C ALA A 157 5.24 -6.68 -9.45
N THR A 158 4.49 -6.99 -8.39
CA THR A 158 4.83 -6.60 -7.02
C THR A 158 6.09 -7.32 -6.51
N THR A 159 6.21 -8.62 -6.73
CA THR A 159 7.40 -9.40 -6.32
C THR A 159 8.64 -9.03 -7.10
N THR A 160 8.51 -8.70 -8.40
CA THR A 160 9.59 -8.15 -9.22
C THR A 160 10.11 -6.82 -8.64
N LEU A 161 9.21 -5.94 -8.25
CA LEU A 161 9.57 -4.67 -7.61
C LEU A 161 10.33 -4.89 -6.30
N LEU A 162 9.83 -5.78 -5.43
CA LEU A 162 10.49 -6.08 -4.15
C LEU A 162 11.91 -6.66 -4.37
N GLY A 163 12.07 -7.57 -5.32
CA GLY A 163 13.38 -8.12 -5.68
C GLY A 163 14.36 -7.03 -6.15
N LYS A 164 13.91 -6.05 -6.95
CA LYS A 164 14.72 -4.91 -7.38
C LYS A 164 15.09 -3.95 -6.26
N LEU A 165 14.29 -3.90 -5.20
CA LEU A 165 14.57 -3.15 -3.99
C LEU A 165 15.39 -3.95 -2.95
N ASP A 166 15.97 -5.08 -3.38
CA ASP A 166 16.78 -5.97 -2.57
C ASP A 166 16.03 -6.57 -1.35
N PHE A 167 14.73 -6.82 -1.52
CA PHE A 167 13.95 -7.60 -0.56
C PHE A 167 13.88 -9.05 -1.00
N HIS A 168 14.25 -9.95 -0.08
CA HIS A 168 14.29 -11.39 -0.28
C HIS A 168 13.64 -12.11 0.91
N ASN A 169 13.34 -13.41 0.75
CA ASN A 169 12.82 -14.26 1.80
C ASN A 169 11.51 -13.78 2.43
N PHE A 170 10.64 -13.16 1.62
CA PHE A 170 9.28 -12.82 2.02
C PHE A 170 8.29 -13.90 1.52
N THR A 171 7.10 -13.91 2.10
CA THR A 171 6.04 -14.84 1.72
C THR A 171 4.84 -14.07 1.19
N ILE A 172 4.36 -14.46 0.01
CA ILE A 172 3.04 -14.09 -0.48
C ILE A 172 2.05 -15.08 0.12
N ARG A 173 1.25 -14.63 1.09
CA ARG A 173 0.11 -15.39 1.62
C ARG A 173 -1.08 -15.16 0.68
N ILE A 174 -1.76 -16.20 0.27
CA ILE A 174 -2.92 -16.13 -0.61
C ILE A 174 -4.08 -16.95 -0.05
N ASN A 175 -5.30 -16.45 -0.22
CA ASN A 175 -6.55 -17.14 0.09
C ASN A 175 -7.64 -16.69 -0.90
N ASP A 176 -8.84 -17.21 -0.77
CA ASP A 176 -10.02 -16.73 -1.49
C ASP A 176 -11.18 -16.50 -0.52
N ARG A 177 -11.88 -15.38 -0.67
CA ARG A 177 -13.07 -15.04 0.15
C ARG A 177 -14.19 -16.07 0.01
N LYS A 178 -14.28 -16.76 -1.12
CA LYS A 178 -15.25 -17.83 -1.35
C LYS A 178 -14.91 -19.08 -0.55
N ILE A 179 -13.62 -19.40 -0.36
CA ILE A 179 -13.18 -20.48 0.54
C ILE A 179 -13.56 -20.14 1.97
N LEU A 180 -13.28 -18.91 2.45
CA LEU A 180 -13.67 -18.50 3.79
C LEU A 180 -15.19 -18.61 4.02
N LYS A 181 -16.00 -18.15 3.05
CA LYS A 181 -17.46 -18.28 3.11
C LYS A 181 -17.90 -19.75 3.13
N ALA A 182 -17.32 -20.60 2.28
CA ALA A 182 -17.63 -22.02 2.24
C ALA A 182 -17.28 -22.72 3.56
N MET A 183 -16.13 -22.38 4.18
CA MET A 183 -15.77 -22.91 5.50
C MET A 183 -16.78 -22.53 6.58
N ALA A 184 -17.20 -21.27 6.61
CA ALA A 184 -18.22 -20.78 7.56
C ALA A 184 -19.57 -21.46 7.32
N GLN A 185 -20.02 -21.56 6.06
CA GLN A 185 -21.27 -22.22 5.67
C GLN A 185 -21.25 -23.71 6.02
N TYR A 186 -20.19 -24.42 5.69
CA TYR A 186 -20.01 -25.85 6.02
C TYR A 186 -20.09 -26.12 7.52
N SER A 187 -19.59 -25.18 8.32
CA SER A 187 -19.60 -25.25 9.79
C SER A 187 -20.95 -24.88 10.41
N GLY A 188 -21.92 -24.44 9.59
CA GLY A 188 -23.27 -24.10 10.06
C GLY A 188 -23.41 -22.71 10.67
N PHE A 189 -22.51 -21.77 10.40
CA PHE A 189 -22.73 -20.37 10.79
C PHE A 189 -23.82 -19.73 9.91
N PRO A 190 -24.66 -18.83 10.47
CA PRO A 190 -25.61 -18.03 9.70
C PRO A 190 -24.92 -17.12 8.70
N GLU A 191 -25.45 -16.96 7.49
CA GLU A 191 -24.83 -16.18 6.43
C GLU A 191 -24.65 -14.70 6.80
N ASP A 192 -25.60 -14.13 7.54
CA ASP A 192 -25.55 -12.75 8.04
C ASP A 192 -24.46 -12.52 9.11
N SER A 193 -23.89 -13.59 9.64
CA SER A 193 -22.85 -13.56 10.67
C SER A 193 -21.44 -13.81 10.13
N PHE A 194 -21.28 -14.10 8.83
CA PHE A 194 -19.97 -14.42 8.26
C PHE A 194 -18.92 -13.33 8.48
N ASP A 195 -19.29 -12.05 8.35
CA ASP A 195 -18.35 -10.97 8.58
C ASP A 195 -17.85 -10.93 10.03
N THR A 196 -18.72 -11.23 11.00
CA THR A 196 -18.33 -11.35 12.42
C THR A 196 -17.34 -12.50 12.60
N VAL A 197 -17.62 -13.67 12.03
CA VAL A 197 -16.72 -14.83 12.07
C VAL A 197 -15.35 -14.49 11.48
N PHE A 198 -15.31 -13.76 10.36
CA PHE A 198 -14.06 -13.38 9.70
C PHE A 198 -13.28 -12.33 10.49
N ILE A 199 -13.96 -11.36 11.12
CA ILE A 199 -13.31 -10.37 12.00
C ILE A 199 -12.64 -11.04 13.21
N ILE A 200 -13.27 -12.09 13.75
CA ILE A 200 -12.70 -12.86 14.85
C ILE A 200 -11.54 -13.73 14.35
N LEU A 201 -11.69 -14.39 13.18
CA LEU A 201 -10.61 -15.18 12.58
C LEU A 201 -9.36 -14.34 12.26
N ASP A 202 -9.51 -13.09 11.83
CA ASP A 202 -8.39 -12.16 11.56
C ASP A 202 -7.49 -11.91 12.78
N LYS A 203 -7.97 -12.25 13.97
CA LYS A 203 -7.19 -12.16 15.21
C LYS A 203 -6.39 -13.44 15.51
N MET A 204 -6.53 -14.49 14.70
CA MET A 204 -5.91 -15.81 14.91
C MET A 204 -4.41 -15.73 15.25
N ASP A 205 -3.66 -14.92 14.49
CA ASP A 205 -2.22 -14.73 14.70
C ASP A 205 -1.88 -14.16 16.09
N LYS A 206 -2.83 -13.50 16.76
CA LYS A 206 -2.63 -12.85 18.07
C LYS A 206 -3.16 -13.65 19.23
N ILE A 207 -4.32 -14.29 19.07
CA ILE A 207 -5.04 -14.92 20.17
C ILE A 207 -5.06 -16.46 20.05
N GLY A 208 -4.59 -17.02 18.91
CA GLY A 208 -4.57 -18.46 18.67
C GLY A 208 -5.97 -19.06 18.47
N LEU A 209 -6.01 -20.37 18.18
CA LEU A 209 -7.28 -21.09 17.98
C LEU A 209 -8.20 -21.05 19.21
N GLU A 210 -7.62 -21.15 20.42
CA GLU A 210 -8.39 -21.12 21.67
C GLU A 210 -9.06 -19.75 21.88
N GLY A 211 -8.33 -18.65 21.64
CA GLY A 211 -8.86 -17.31 21.74
C GLY A 211 -9.95 -17.02 20.70
N VAL A 212 -9.81 -17.58 19.48
CA VAL A 212 -10.86 -17.49 18.44
C VAL A 212 -12.11 -18.25 18.89
N ALA A 213 -11.95 -19.46 19.46
CA ALA A 213 -13.08 -20.21 20.01
C ALA A 213 -13.85 -19.41 21.07
N GLU A 214 -13.11 -18.86 22.06
CA GLU A 214 -13.70 -18.06 23.12
C GLU A 214 -14.46 -16.81 22.61
N GLU A 215 -13.91 -16.13 21.59
CA GLU A 215 -14.60 -14.96 21.01
C GLU A 215 -15.86 -15.37 20.24
N LEU A 216 -15.83 -16.47 19.48
CA LEU A 216 -17.00 -16.99 18.79
C LEU A 216 -18.09 -17.45 19.78
N GLU A 217 -17.72 -18.09 20.90
CA GLU A 217 -18.66 -18.43 21.97
C GLU A 217 -19.32 -17.21 22.60
N LYS A 218 -18.55 -16.12 22.82
CA LYS A 218 -19.08 -14.85 23.35
C LYS A 218 -20.10 -14.20 22.43
N GLU A 219 -19.96 -14.37 21.11
CA GLU A 219 -20.93 -13.92 20.11
C GLU A 219 -22.19 -14.81 20.05
N GLY A 220 -22.21 -15.94 20.79
CA GLY A 220 -23.38 -16.81 20.92
C GLY A 220 -23.47 -17.89 19.86
N PHE A 221 -22.40 -18.17 19.12
CA PHE A 221 -22.39 -19.26 18.14
C PHE A 221 -22.38 -20.65 18.81
N SER A 222 -22.97 -21.64 18.13
CA SER A 222 -23.04 -23.00 18.65
C SER A 222 -21.66 -23.63 18.77
N LYS A 223 -21.47 -24.44 19.83
CA LYS A 223 -20.20 -25.17 20.01
C LYS A 223 -19.89 -26.10 18.85
N ASP A 224 -20.91 -26.76 18.29
CA ASP A 224 -20.73 -27.67 17.15
C ASP A 224 -20.22 -26.94 15.91
N SER A 225 -20.73 -25.73 15.63
CA SER A 225 -20.24 -24.88 14.54
C SER A 225 -18.79 -24.45 14.77
N ILE A 226 -18.45 -24.03 16.00
CA ILE A 226 -17.10 -23.61 16.38
C ILE A 226 -16.11 -24.77 16.26
N ASP A 227 -16.45 -25.94 16.83
CA ASP A 227 -15.58 -27.12 16.80
C ASP A 227 -15.36 -27.63 15.36
N THR A 228 -16.39 -27.62 14.51
CA THR A 228 -16.29 -27.98 13.08
C THR A 228 -15.38 -26.98 12.35
N TYR A 229 -15.59 -25.68 12.54
CA TYR A 229 -14.83 -24.62 11.88
C TYR A 229 -13.34 -24.67 12.26
N LEU A 230 -13.06 -24.69 13.56
CA LEU A 230 -11.68 -24.69 14.05
C LEU A 230 -10.98 -26.03 13.84
N GLY A 231 -11.75 -27.12 13.75
CA GLY A 231 -11.25 -28.46 13.37
C GLY A 231 -10.58 -28.44 12.00
N MET A 232 -11.15 -27.74 11.02
CA MET A 232 -10.56 -27.62 9.68
C MET A 232 -9.17 -27.00 9.69
N PHE A 233 -8.92 -25.96 10.51
CA PHE A 233 -7.61 -25.32 10.58
C PHE A 233 -6.50 -26.23 11.15
N LYS A 234 -6.86 -27.31 11.81
CA LYS A 234 -5.88 -28.31 12.29
C LYS A 234 -5.46 -29.30 11.20
N GLU A 235 -6.30 -29.45 10.16
CA GLU A 235 -6.10 -30.40 9.06
C GLU A 235 -5.55 -29.72 7.80
N ILE A 236 -5.86 -28.44 7.59
CA ILE A 236 -5.46 -27.67 6.41
C ILE A 236 -3.96 -27.35 6.48
N THR A 237 -3.22 -27.72 5.44
CA THR A 237 -1.81 -27.30 5.26
C THR A 237 -1.72 -25.96 4.53
N THR A 238 -0.58 -25.26 4.68
CA THR A 238 -0.34 -23.93 4.08
C THR A 238 0.33 -24.03 2.69
N ASP A 239 -0.07 -25.01 1.90
CA ASP A 239 0.43 -25.28 0.56
C ASP A 239 -0.71 -25.67 -0.38
N ILE A 240 -0.38 -26.18 -1.56
CA ILE A 240 -1.36 -26.60 -2.57
C ILE A 240 -2.26 -27.77 -2.08
N GLU A 241 -1.75 -28.63 -1.19
CA GLU A 241 -2.54 -29.71 -0.62
C GLU A 241 -3.65 -29.18 0.31
N GLY A 242 -3.40 -28.05 1.00
CA GLY A 242 -4.44 -27.36 1.76
C GLY A 242 -5.56 -26.83 0.87
N VAL A 243 -5.24 -26.32 -0.33
CA VAL A 243 -6.26 -25.92 -1.31
C VAL A 243 -7.10 -27.13 -1.79
N ARG A 244 -6.44 -28.26 -2.05
CA ARG A 244 -7.10 -29.51 -2.45
C ARG A 244 -7.98 -30.06 -1.34
N TYR A 245 -7.50 -30.02 -0.11
CA TYR A 245 -8.31 -30.37 1.06
C TYR A 245 -9.60 -29.55 1.10
N CYS A 246 -9.51 -28.23 0.93
CA CYS A 246 -10.70 -27.36 0.87
C CYS A 246 -11.64 -27.74 -0.27
N LYS A 247 -11.11 -28.05 -1.46
CA LYS A 247 -11.90 -28.50 -2.61
C LYS A 247 -12.71 -29.77 -2.32
N GLU A 248 -12.08 -30.76 -1.69
CA GLU A 248 -12.71 -32.02 -1.35
C GLU A 248 -13.68 -31.89 -0.18
N LYS A 249 -13.22 -31.28 0.92
CA LYS A 249 -14.01 -31.18 2.16
C LYS A 249 -15.24 -30.31 2.01
N LEU A 250 -15.14 -29.23 1.20
CA LEU A 250 -16.20 -28.24 1.02
C LEU A 250 -16.99 -28.44 -0.29
N SER A 251 -16.90 -29.61 -0.91
CA SER A 251 -17.50 -29.91 -2.24
C SER A 251 -18.98 -29.59 -2.35
N ASP A 252 -19.73 -29.66 -1.25
CA ASP A 252 -21.16 -29.36 -1.22
C ASP A 252 -21.51 -27.87 -1.22
N VAL A 253 -20.53 -27.00 -0.87
CA VAL A 253 -20.74 -25.56 -0.63
C VAL A 253 -19.74 -24.67 -1.37
N LEU A 254 -18.67 -25.23 -1.95
CA LEU A 254 -17.63 -24.52 -2.70
C LEU A 254 -17.66 -24.93 -4.18
N ASP A 255 -17.75 -23.95 -5.07
CA ASP A 255 -17.50 -24.19 -6.49
C ASP A 255 -16.05 -24.69 -6.66
N PRO A 256 -15.85 -25.92 -7.21
CA PRO A 256 -14.52 -26.50 -7.38
C PRO A 256 -13.58 -25.63 -8.22
N LYS A 257 -14.13 -24.80 -9.11
CA LYS A 257 -13.36 -23.84 -9.92
C LYS A 257 -12.58 -22.84 -9.08
N VAL A 258 -13.09 -22.45 -7.92
CA VAL A 258 -12.39 -21.51 -7.00
C VAL A 258 -11.06 -22.10 -6.54
N ALA A 259 -11.05 -23.35 -6.14
CA ALA A 259 -9.82 -24.03 -5.74
C ALA A 259 -8.88 -24.27 -6.92
N GLU A 260 -9.42 -24.67 -8.09
CA GLU A 260 -8.64 -24.86 -9.32
C GLU A 260 -7.95 -23.58 -9.80
N ASP A 261 -8.66 -22.46 -9.77
CA ASP A 261 -8.11 -21.15 -10.11
C ASP A 261 -7.00 -20.76 -9.11
N LEU A 262 -7.20 -21.01 -7.82
CA LEU A 262 -6.19 -20.71 -6.79
C LEU A 262 -4.94 -21.60 -6.93
N GLU A 263 -5.10 -22.91 -7.21
CA GLU A 263 -3.99 -23.80 -7.53
C GLU A 263 -3.21 -23.28 -8.75
N THR A 264 -3.93 -22.83 -9.78
CA THR A 264 -3.32 -22.29 -11.01
C THR A 264 -2.51 -21.02 -10.72
N ILE A 265 -3.05 -20.10 -9.92
CA ILE A 265 -2.34 -18.88 -9.51
C ILE A 265 -1.03 -19.24 -8.79
N ILE A 266 -1.10 -20.12 -7.79
CA ILE A 266 0.07 -20.54 -7.00
C ILE A 266 1.12 -21.18 -7.91
N ALA A 267 0.73 -22.15 -8.75
CA ALA A 267 1.63 -22.84 -9.63
C ALA A 267 2.26 -21.93 -10.69
N ALA A 268 1.47 -21.04 -11.30
CA ALA A 268 1.96 -20.10 -12.31
C ALA A 268 2.98 -19.12 -11.70
N VAL A 269 2.66 -18.51 -10.56
CA VAL A 269 3.56 -17.58 -9.88
C VAL A 269 4.86 -18.27 -9.48
N ASP A 270 4.79 -19.50 -8.93
CA ASP A 270 5.98 -20.25 -8.52
C ASP A 270 6.88 -20.63 -9.71
N SER A 271 6.28 -20.94 -10.87
CA SER A 271 7.01 -21.36 -12.07
C SER A 271 7.79 -20.23 -12.76
N VAL A 272 7.34 -18.98 -12.63
CA VAL A 272 7.92 -17.82 -13.34
C VAL A 272 8.51 -16.76 -12.41
N LYS A 273 8.61 -17.06 -11.11
CA LYS A 273 9.16 -16.13 -10.13
C LYS A 273 10.60 -15.72 -10.47
N ASN A 274 10.87 -14.44 -10.37
CA ASN A 274 12.15 -13.80 -10.67
C ASN A 274 12.81 -13.14 -9.45
N ALA A 275 12.28 -13.41 -8.27
CA ALA A 275 12.80 -12.97 -6.99
C ALA A 275 12.78 -14.14 -6.00
N ASN A 276 13.52 -14.04 -4.91
CA ASN A 276 13.52 -15.07 -3.86
C ASN A 276 12.38 -14.83 -2.87
N PHE A 277 11.25 -15.48 -3.10
CA PHE A 277 10.09 -15.45 -2.22
C PHE A 277 9.35 -16.80 -2.23
N LYS A 278 8.47 -16.99 -1.25
CA LYS A 278 7.55 -18.12 -1.18
C LYS A 278 6.12 -17.64 -1.44
N ILE A 279 5.34 -18.42 -2.20
CA ILE A 279 3.88 -18.25 -2.25
C ILE A 279 3.24 -19.37 -1.44
N SER A 280 2.27 -19.05 -0.59
CA SER A 280 1.69 -19.99 0.36
C SER A 280 0.19 -19.76 0.50
N PHE A 281 -0.60 -20.83 0.38
CA PHE A 281 -1.99 -20.76 0.77
C PHE A 281 -2.09 -20.54 2.28
N ASP A 282 -3.00 -19.67 2.68
CA ASP A 282 -3.23 -19.38 4.09
C ASP A 282 -4.71 -19.26 4.40
N PRO A 283 -5.31 -20.32 4.95
CA PRO A 283 -6.74 -20.35 5.25
C PRO A 283 -7.18 -19.34 6.31
N THR A 284 -6.23 -18.79 7.08
CA THR A 284 -6.51 -17.78 8.11
C THR A 284 -6.44 -16.34 7.58
N LEU A 285 -5.94 -16.15 6.34
CA LEU A 285 -5.87 -14.84 5.74
C LEU A 285 -7.26 -14.33 5.40
N VAL A 286 -7.71 -13.29 6.10
CA VAL A 286 -9.04 -12.70 5.92
C VAL A 286 -8.97 -11.37 5.16
N ARG A 287 -7.99 -10.54 5.44
CA ARG A 287 -7.88 -9.13 4.96
C ARG A 287 -9.08 -8.26 5.35
N GLY A 288 -8.79 -7.17 6.05
CA GLY A 288 -9.76 -6.33 6.76
C GLY A 288 -10.71 -5.47 5.92
N MET A 289 -10.87 -5.71 4.60
CA MET A 289 -11.76 -4.91 3.76
C MET A 289 -12.91 -5.78 3.26
N SER A 290 -14.13 -5.44 3.65
CA SER A 290 -15.36 -6.17 3.33
C SER A 290 -15.71 -6.20 1.83
N TYR A 291 -15.01 -5.45 0.99
CA TYR A 291 -15.30 -5.36 -0.44
C TYR A 291 -14.65 -6.45 -1.31
N TYR A 292 -13.76 -7.28 -0.76
CA TYR A 292 -13.15 -8.35 -1.56
C TYR A 292 -14.16 -9.47 -1.87
N THR A 293 -14.15 -9.93 -3.13
CA THR A 293 -15.11 -10.89 -3.68
C THR A 293 -14.51 -12.21 -4.14
N GLY A 294 -13.17 -12.32 -4.16
CA GLY A 294 -12.43 -13.50 -4.64
C GLY A 294 -11.06 -13.62 -3.98
N PRO A 295 -9.99 -13.93 -4.75
CA PRO A 295 -8.63 -14.06 -4.22
C PRO A 295 -8.17 -12.82 -3.46
N ILE A 296 -7.46 -13.05 -2.36
CA ILE A 296 -6.86 -12.04 -1.49
C ILE A 296 -5.40 -12.39 -1.24
N PHE A 297 -4.55 -11.35 -1.14
CA PHE A 297 -3.10 -11.51 -1.02
C PHE A 297 -2.54 -10.67 0.12
N GLU A 298 -1.45 -11.16 0.71
CA GLU A 298 -0.66 -10.41 1.66
C GLU A 298 0.83 -10.72 1.50
N ILE A 299 1.68 -9.69 1.62
CA ILE A 299 3.12 -9.86 1.70
C ILE A 299 3.50 -9.91 3.17
N ALA A 300 3.81 -11.09 3.66
CA ALA A 300 4.40 -11.28 4.99
C ALA A 300 5.92 -11.16 4.89
N MET A 301 6.50 -10.31 5.72
CA MET A 301 7.94 -10.06 5.74
C MET A 301 8.46 -10.12 7.17
N ASP A 302 9.28 -11.12 7.47
CA ASP A 302 9.80 -11.38 8.82
C ASP A 302 10.61 -10.20 9.36
N GLU A 303 11.37 -9.54 8.50
CA GLU A 303 12.17 -8.36 8.85
C GLU A 303 11.32 -7.20 9.38
N PHE A 304 10.11 -7.02 8.86
CA PHE A 304 9.17 -6.04 9.39
C PHE A 304 8.42 -6.57 10.62
N GLY A 305 8.30 -7.88 10.74
CA GLY A 305 7.48 -8.57 11.74
C GLY A 305 5.98 -8.49 11.42
N GLY A 306 5.61 -8.52 10.14
CA GLY A 306 4.21 -8.46 9.70
C GLY A 306 4.03 -8.16 8.22
N SER A 307 2.84 -7.69 7.86
CA SER A 307 2.46 -7.38 6.48
C SER A 307 3.14 -6.11 5.96
N VAL A 308 3.67 -6.15 4.74
CA VAL A 308 4.23 -4.99 4.02
C VAL A 308 3.47 -4.66 2.74
N GLY A 309 2.35 -5.28 2.49
CA GLY A 309 1.48 -5.02 1.35
C GLY A 309 0.37 -6.03 1.23
N GLY A 310 -0.54 -5.82 0.30
CA GLY A 310 -1.58 -6.77 0.00
C GLY A 310 -2.69 -6.19 -0.87
N GLY A 311 -3.60 -7.06 -1.27
CA GLY A 311 -4.69 -6.73 -2.17
C GLY A 311 -5.68 -7.86 -2.34
N GLY A 312 -6.41 -7.84 -3.44
CA GLY A 312 -7.36 -8.87 -3.83
C GLY A 312 -8.36 -8.41 -4.87
N ARG A 313 -9.25 -9.30 -5.24
CA ARG A 313 -10.34 -9.09 -6.19
C ARG A 313 -11.53 -8.38 -5.54
N TYR A 314 -12.09 -7.36 -6.22
CA TYR A 314 -13.18 -6.53 -5.71
C TYR A 314 -14.20 -6.17 -6.80
N ASP A 315 -14.70 -7.16 -7.52
CA ASP A 315 -15.54 -7.03 -8.74
C ASP A 315 -16.81 -6.18 -8.55
N GLU A 316 -17.39 -6.18 -7.35
CA GLU A 316 -18.64 -5.46 -7.08
C GLU A 316 -18.46 -3.95 -6.88
N MET A 317 -17.23 -3.49 -6.64
CA MET A 317 -17.00 -2.10 -6.26
C MET A 317 -17.31 -1.12 -7.39
N ILE A 318 -16.94 -1.44 -8.60
CA ILE A 318 -17.21 -0.62 -9.78
C ILE A 318 -18.70 -0.59 -10.09
N GLY A 319 -19.38 -1.73 -9.89
CA GLY A 319 -20.83 -1.85 -10.11
C GLY A 319 -21.66 -0.89 -9.28
N LYS A 320 -21.19 -0.48 -8.11
CA LYS A 320 -21.89 0.54 -7.29
C LYS A 320 -21.94 1.92 -7.95
N PHE A 321 -20.98 2.25 -8.83
CA PHE A 321 -20.98 3.50 -9.59
C PHE A 321 -21.67 3.38 -10.95
N THR A 322 -21.62 2.21 -11.59
CA THR A 322 -22.06 2.02 -12.98
C THR A 322 -23.37 1.26 -13.10
N GLY A 323 -23.80 0.56 -12.04
CA GLY A 323 -24.91 -0.41 -12.08
C GLY A 323 -24.55 -1.75 -12.76
N GLN A 324 -23.32 -1.92 -13.22
CA GLN A 324 -22.83 -3.14 -13.88
C GLN A 324 -21.54 -3.60 -13.23
N ASN A 325 -21.47 -4.88 -12.83
CA ASN A 325 -20.26 -5.45 -12.27
C ASN A 325 -19.13 -5.46 -13.31
N THR A 326 -17.95 -5.03 -12.88
CA THR A 326 -16.72 -5.06 -13.68
C THR A 326 -15.65 -5.76 -12.87
N SER A 327 -15.06 -6.81 -13.45
CA SER A 327 -13.96 -7.51 -12.80
C SER A 327 -12.83 -6.54 -12.45
N ALA A 328 -12.41 -6.57 -11.20
CA ALA A 328 -11.37 -5.69 -10.69
C ALA A 328 -10.54 -6.41 -9.62
N CYS A 329 -9.23 -6.34 -9.78
CA CYS A 329 -8.28 -6.88 -8.83
C CYS A 329 -7.14 -5.88 -8.63
N GLY A 330 -6.68 -5.67 -7.40
CA GLY A 330 -5.65 -4.69 -7.09
C GLY A 330 -4.65 -5.16 -6.05
N PHE A 331 -3.47 -4.55 -6.05
CA PHE A 331 -2.41 -4.81 -5.10
C PHE A 331 -1.75 -3.49 -4.65
N SER A 332 -1.61 -3.31 -3.35
CA SER A 332 -0.97 -2.14 -2.74
C SER A 332 0.25 -2.55 -1.95
N ILE A 333 1.40 -1.93 -2.20
CA ILE A 333 2.57 -2.09 -1.34
C ILE A 333 2.52 -1.11 -0.17
N GLY A 334 2.99 -1.54 0.98
CA GLY A 334 3.15 -0.69 2.17
C GLY A 334 4.35 0.26 2.02
N PHE A 335 4.23 1.27 1.18
CA PHE A 335 5.31 2.18 0.80
C PHE A 335 6.11 2.71 2.00
N GLU A 336 5.43 3.17 3.05
CA GLU A 336 6.09 3.69 4.25
C GLU A 336 6.91 2.61 4.98
N ARG A 337 6.44 1.35 4.96
CA ARG A 337 7.12 0.21 5.58
C ARG A 337 8.36 -0.16 4.78
N ILE A 338 8.27 -0.19 3.46
CA ILE A 338 9.39 -0.44 2.55
C ILE A 338 10.47 0.64 2.72
N VAL A 339 10.09 1.92 2.69
CA VAL A 339 11.04 3.03 2.90
C VAL A 339 11.69 2.95 4.28
N MET A 340 10.92 2.64 5.32
CA MET A 340 11.43 2.50 6.67
C MET A 340 12.48 1.37 6.78
N LEU A 341 12.20 0.20 6.20
CA LEU A 341 13.14 -0.92 6.18
C LEU A 341 14.42 -0.58 5.44
N LEU A 342 14.34 0.09 4.29
CA LEU A 342 15.52 0.56 3.54
C LEU A 342 16.37 1.53 4.38
N LEU A 343 15.73 2.46 5.08
CA LEU A 343 16.42 3.40 5.98
C LEU A 343 17.08 2.68 7.17
N GLU A 344 16.39 1.74 7.80
CA GLU A 344 16.90 0.94 8.93
C GLU A 344 18.10 0.06 8.52
N ARG A 345 18.09 -0.47 7.29
CA ARG A 345 19.23 -1.20 6.71
C ARG A 345 20.41 -0.30 6.31
N GLY A 346 20.23 1.02 6.30
CA GLY A 346 21.21 1.95 5.74
C GLY A 346 21.40 1.78 4.24
N TYR A 347 20.33 1.46 3.53
CA TYR A 347 20.36 1.20 2.07
C TYR A 347 20.97 2.37 1.31
N GLU A 348 21.99 2.08 0.51
CA GLU A 348 22.64 3.05 -0.35
C GLU A 348 22.04 2.97 -1.76
N ILE A 349 21.50 4.11 -2.23
CA ILE A 349 20.91 4.20 -3.56
C ILE A 349 22.01 3.98 -4.59
N PRO A 350 21.86 3.02 -5.52
CA PRO A 350 22.77 2.87 -6.63
C PRO A 350 22.69 4.11 -7.52
N THR A 351 23.66 5.02 -7.39
CA THR A 351 23.72 6.24 -8.17
C THR A 351 25.13 6.39 -8.77
N ASN A 352 25.18 6.77 -10.04
CA ASN A 352 26.43 7.11 -10.71
C ASN A 352 26.71 8.63 -10.67
N ALA A 353 25.80 9.44 -10.13
CA ALA A 353 25.95 10.88 -10.08
C ALA A 353 26.89 11.29 -8.94
N ALA A 354 28.06 11.79 -9.27
CA ALA A 354 28.96 12.41 -8.28
C ALA A 354 28.28 13.64 -7.66
N LYS A 355 28.40 13.79 -6.33
CA LYS A 355 27.94 14.97 -5.59
C LYS A 355 29.15 15.77 -5.15
N LYS A 356 29.28 17.02 -5.65
CA LYS A 356 30.37 17.95 -5.33
C LYS A 356 29.85 19.18 -4.59
N ALA A 357 30.62 19.67 -3.63
CA ALA A 357 30.34 20.92 -2.96
C ALA A 357 31.45 21.96 -3.27
N TYR A 358 31.06 23.07 -3.88
CA TYR A 358 31.90 24.22 -4.09
C TYR A 358 31.76 25.17 -2.91
N LEU A 359 32.84 25.33 -2.14
CA LEU A 359 32.89 26.19 -0.99
C LEU A 359 33.65 27.46 -1.38
N ILE A 360 32.96 28.59 -1.43
CA ILE A 360 33.48 29.87 -1.89
C ILE A 360 33.78 30.75 -0.69
N GLU A 361 34.97 31.37 -0.65
CA GLU A 361 35.30 32.32 0.37
C GLU A 361 34.35 33.53 0.32
N LYS A 362 34.03 34.07 1.51
CA LYS A 362 33.14 35.23 1.64
C LYS A 362 33.72 36.45 0.91
N ASN A 363 32.86 37.21 0.24
CA ASN A 363 33.20 38.40 -0.52
C ASN A 363 34.12 38.13 -1.74
N MET A 364 33.98 36.98 -2.39
CA MET A 364 34.65 36.66 -3.65
C MET A 364 34.30 37.74 -4.70
N PRO A 365 35.32 38.39 -5.35
CA PRO A 365 35.08 39.35 -6.43
C PRO A 365 34.36 38.69 -7.64
N ALA A 366 33.60 39.48 -8.37
CA ALA A 366 32.80 38.99 -9.48
C ALA A 366 33.65 38.36 -10.61
N ASP A 367 34.80 38.94 -10.90
CA ASP A 367 35.73 38.43 -11.90
C ASP A 367 36.28 37.05 -11.58
N LYS A 368 36.47 36.71 -10.30
CA LYS A 368 36.86 35.37 -9.82
C LYS A 368 35.66 34.43 -9.66
N LEU A 369 34.50 34.98 -9.30
CA LEU A 369 33.28 34.19 -9.09
C LEU A 369 32.72 33.64 -10.41
N LEU A 370 32.71 34.44 -11.49
CA LEU A 370 32.13 34.05 -12.76
C LEU A 370 32.74 32.77 -13.39
N PRO A 371 34.08 32.58 -13.40
CA PRO A 371 34.67 31.33 -13.85
C PRO A 371 34.22 30.09 -13.01
N ILE A 372 34.13 30.26 -11.69
CA ILE A 372 33.69 29.19 -10.78
C ILE A 372 32.26 28.76 -11.10
N LEU A 373 31.36 29.71 -11.33
CA LEU A 373 29.98 29.44 -11.70
C LEU A 373 29.90 28.75 -13.06
N LYS A 374 30.72 29.16 -14.03
CA LYS A 374 30.78 28.47 -15.34
C LYS A 374 31.29 27.04 -15.22
N GLN A 375 32.29 26.80 -14.39
CA GLN A 375 32.78 25.44 -14.13
C GLN A 375 31.69 24.56 -13.47
N ALA A 376 31.01 25.09 -12.47
CA ALA A 376 29.91 24.35 -11.83
C ALA A 376 28.79 24.03 -12.80
N GLU A 377 28.46 24.96 -13.71
CA GLU A 377 27.43 24.73 -14.73
C GLU A 377 27.84 23.67 -15.76
N GLU A 378 29.10 23.63 -16.13
CA GLU A 378 29.64 22.61 -17.03
C GLU A 378 29.61 21.20 -16.37
N GLU A 379 29.97 21.10 -15.09
CA GLU A 379 29.86 19.85 -14.35
C GLU A 379 28.41 19.39 -14.20
N ARG A 380 27.45 20.32 -13.96
CA ARG A 380 26.02 19.99 -13.92
C ARG A 380 25.50 19.45 -15.26
N LYS A 381 25.93 20.02 -16.40
CA LYS A 381 25.60 19.49 -17.74
C LYS A 381 26.12 18.07 -17.94
N ASN A 382 27.23 17.72 -17.31
CA ASN A 382 27.82 16.39 -17.34
C ASN A 382 27.23 15.44 -16.28
N GLY A 383 26.10 15.81 -15.63
CA GLY A 383 25.37 14.95 -14.70
C GLY A 383 25.91 14.99 -13.26
N VAL A 384 26.85 15.87 -12.94
CA VAL A 384 27.37 16.03 -11.57
C VAL A 384 26.42 16.94 -10.78
N GLN A 385 26.05 16.54 -9.58
CA GLN A 385 25.30 17.40 -8.67
C GLN A 385 26.24 18.37 -7.97
N VAL A 386 26.25 19.66 -8.34
CA VAL A 386 27.13 20.67 -7.75
C VAL A 386 26.33 21.62 -6.84
N ASN A 387 26.64 21.58 -5.54
CA ASN A 387 26.16 22.57 -4.56
C ASN A 387 27.19 23.70 -4.43
N ILE A 388 26.75 24.93 -4.52
CA ILE A 388 27.60 26.12 -4.33
C ILE A 388 27.18 26.83 -3.06
N SER A 389 28.12 27.02 -2.14
CA SER A 389 27.85 27.73 -0.87
C SER A 389 29.04 28.53 -0.38
N ILE A 390 28.74 29.55 0.43
CA ILE A 390 29.80 30.36 1.09
C ILE A 390 30.41 29.57 2.23
N MET A 391 31.72 29.61 2.37
CA MET A 391 32.47 29.02 3.49
C MET A 391 31.98 29.59 4.83
N LYS A 392 31.60 28.71 5.73
CA LYS A 392 31.28 29.07 7.13
C LYS A 392 32.55 29.10 7.97
N LYS A 393 32.53 29.84 9.10
CA LYS A 393 33.67 29.88 10.05
C LYS A 393 34.06 28.47 10.49
N ASN A 394 33.09 27.60 10.78
CA ASN A 394 33.36 26.21 11.06
C ASN A 394 33.19 25.37 9.77
N LYS A 395 34.21 25.34 8.93
CA LYS A 395 34.25 24.59 7.68
C LYS A 395 34.14 23.07 7.92
N LYS A 396 34.73 22.58 9.01
CA LYS A 396 34.67 21.14 9.33
C LYS A 396 33.23 20.71 9.52
N PHE A 397 32.49 21.39 10.35
CA PHE A 397 31.06 21.11 10.56
C PHE A 397 30.23 21.29 9.28
N GLN A 398 30.52 22.30 8.44
CA GLN A 398 29.85 22.48 7.16
C GLN A 398 30.08 21.30 6.24
N LYS A 399 31.30 20.78 6.14
CA LYS A 399 31.61 19.59 5.33
C LYS A 399 30.96 18.34 5.90
N GLU A 400 30.99 18.15 7.22
CA GLU A 400 30.31 17.01 7.88
C GLU A 400 28.81 16.99 7.57
N GLN A 401 28.14 18.14 7.62
CA GLN A 401 26.72 18.23 7.22
C GLN A 401 26.48 17.84 5.75
N MET A 402 27.34 18.36 4.84
CA MET A 402 27.24 18.04 3.41
C MET A 402 27.58 16.58 3.13
N THR A 403 28.56 16.01 3.83
CA THR A 403 28.86 14.56 3.73
C THR A 403 27.66 13.71 4.15
N ALA A 404 26.94 14.13 5.19
CA ALA A 404 25.71 13.45 5.61
C ALA A 404 24.59 13.52 4.53
N GLU A 405 24.66 14.52 3.64
CA GLU A 405 23.79 14.66 2.46
C GLU A 405 24.33 13.94 1.21
N GLY A 406 25.45 13.20 1.34
CA GLY A 406 26.05 12.41 0.26
C GLY A 406 27.07 13.16 -0.61
N TYR A 407 27.50 14.37 -0.25
CA TYR A 407 28.59 15.06 -0.96
C TYR A 407 29.93 14.41 -0.59
N THR A 408 30.66 13.93 -1.60
CA THR A 408 31.94 13.23 -1.42
C THR A 408 33.14 14.08 -1.83
N GLU A 409 32.94 15.06 -2.71
CA GLU A 409 33.98 15.96 -3.20
C GLU A 409 33.73 17.39 -2.74
N PHE A 410 34.81 18.05 -2.22
CA PHE A 410 34.78 19.42 -1.73
C PHE A 410 35.85 20.24 -2.44
N VAL A 411 35.43 21.22 -3.23
CA VAL A 411 36.32 22.16 -3.90
C VAL A 411 36.23 23.50 -3.19
N GLU A 412 37.39 23.99 -2.71
CA GLU A 412 37.46 25.26 -1.97
C GLU A 412 38.08 26.36 -2.87
N PHE A 413 37.38 27.47 -2.96
CA PHE A 413 37.81 28.63 -3.73
C PHE A 413 38.13 29.81 -2.79
N PHE A 414 39.35 30.31 -2.87
CA PHE A 414 39.85 31.40 -2.05
C PHE A 414 40.09 32.68 -2.88
N ASN A 415 40.09 33.79 -2.21
CA ASN A 415 40.25 35.12 -2.80
C ASN A 415 41.69 35.46 -3.18
N LYS A 416 42.65 34.58 -2.79
CA LYS A 416 44.10 34.82 -3.01
C LYS A 416 44.49 34.60 -4.45
#